data_7b4ada51e3a51937dd8ff0af081cfa08
#
_entry.id   7b4ada51e3a51937dd8ff0af081cfa08
#
_cell.length_a   1.000
_cell.length_b   1.000
_cell.length_c   1.000
_cell.angle_alpha   90.00
_cell.angle_beta   90.00
_cell.angle_gamma   90.00
#
_symmetry.space_group_name_H-M   'P 1'
#
loop_
_entity.id
_entity.type
_entity.pdbx_description
1 polymer ?
#
loop_
_entity_poly.entity_id
_entity_poly.type
_entity_poly.pdbx_seq_one_letter_code
_entity_poly.pdbx_strand_id
1 'polypeptide(L)'
;MDKLKVVEELYKASEIYGLPETLDKVFGKNISVRIGFSKIDCDKKIEEIEFSVRAINSLKRTGVFTIGEVIDAIAQDKIMQIKNLGTKTRNEIKTRLLVLGYESSTVTEKKQFLMDVLERNAVA
;
A
#
# COMPACT_ATOMS: atom_id res chain seq x y z
N MET A 1 14.02 15.33 18.09
CA MET A 1 14.04 13.96 17.61
C MET A 1 14.77 13.88 16.27
N ASP A 2 15.71 12.97 16.14
CA ASP A 2 16.42 12.78 14.88
C ASP A 2 15.57 11.92 13.93
N LYS A 3 14.96 12.56 12.94
CA LYS A 3 14.09 11.87 11.98
C LYS A 3 14.83 10.82 11.15
N LEU A 4 16.09 11.09 10.82
CA LEU A 4 16.90 10.14 10.04
C LEU A 4 17.12 8.85 10.82
N LYS A 5 17.36 8.95 12.12
CA LYS A 5 17.52 7.79 12.98
C LYS A 5 16.23 7.00 13.11
N VAL A 6 15.11 7.69 13.24
CA VAL A 6 13.79 7.05 13.28
C VAL A 6 13.50 6.30 11.97
N VAL A 7 13.81 6.91 10.83
CA VAL A 7 13.64 6.28 9.51
C VAL A 7 14.48 5.02 9.39
N GLU A 8 15.74 5.04 9.87
CA GLU A 8 16.60 3.84 9.86
C GLU A 8 15.99 2.71 10.68
N GLU A 9 15.43 3.02 11.84
CA GLU A 9 14.78 2.03 12.69
C GLU A 9 13.51 1.48 12.05
N LEU A 10 12.71 2.35 11.42
CA LEU A 10 11.50 1.93 10.70
C LEU A 10 11.87 1.03 9.52
N TYR A 11 12.92 1.38 8.79
CA TYR A 11 13.38 0.57 7.67
C TYR A 11 13.78 -0.83 8.13
N LYS A 12 14.60 -0.92 9.17
CA LYS A 12 15.03 -2.22 9.72
C LYS A 12 13.84 -3.04 10.21
N ALA A 13 12.92 -2.42 10.91
CA ALA A 13 11.72 -3.10 11.40
C ALA A 13 10.86 -3.60 10.25
N SER A 14 10.72 -2.82 9.18
CA SER A 14 9.95 -3.21 7.99
C SER A 14 10.56 -4.42 7.28
N GLU A 15 11.88 -4.54 7.27
CA GLU A 15 12.55 -5.69 6.69
C GLU A 15 12.36 -6.96 7.52
N ILE A 16 12.21 -6.82 8.84
CA ILE A 16 12.05 -7.97 9.75
C ILE A 16 10.58 -8.38 9.89
N TYR A 17 9.70 -7.42 10.11
CA TYR A 17 8.29 -7.68 10.47
C TYR A 17 7.30 -7.39 9.34
N GLY A 18 7.77 -6.78 8.25
CA GLY A 18 6.92 -6.32 7.17
C GLY A 18 6.45 -4.88 7.37
N LEU A 19 6.21 -4.20 6.26
CA LEU A 19 5.81 -2.78 6.29
C LEU A 19 4.47 -2.56 7.00
N PRO A 20 3.38 -3.33 6.69
CA PRO A 20 2.10 -3.07 7.32
C PRO A 20 2.15 -3.17 8.84
N GLU A 21 2.81 -4.19 9.37
CA GLU A 21 2.93 -4.37 10.83
C GLU A 21 3.73 -3.25 11.48
N THR A 22 4.81 -2.82 10.82
CA THR A 22 5.65 -1.74 11.32
C THR A 22 4.87 -0.43 11.41
N LEU A 23 4.15 -0.08 10.34
CA LEU A 23 3.37 1.14 10.31
C LEU A 23 2.21 1.12 11.30
N ASP A 24 1.52 -0.02 11.38
CA ASP A 24 0.40 -0.19 12.30
C ASP A 24 0.85 -0.02 13.76
N LYS A 25 1.99 -0.62 14.11
CA LYS A 25 2.53 -0.57 15.46
C LYS A 25 3.00 0.83 15.87
N VAL A 26 3.59 1.58 14.92
CA VAL A 26 4.18 2.89 15.22
C VAL A 26 3.16 4.02 15.09
N PHE A 27 2.32 3.97 14.05
CA PHE A 27 1.42 5.07 13.71
C PHE A 27 -0.06 4.75 13.92
N GLY A 28 -0.41 3.48 14.13
CA GLY A 28 -1.81 3.06 14.19
C GLY A 28 -2.40 2.84 12.79
N LYS A 29 -3.71 2.64 12.72
CA LYS A 29 -4.38 2.23 11.48
C LYS A 29 -4.82 3.38 10.59
N ASN A 30 -5.02 4.56 11.16
CA ASN A 30 -5.49 5.74 10.42
C ASN A 30 -4.30 6.61 10.04
N ILE A 31 -3.52 6.16 9.08
CA ILE A 31 -2.33 6.90 8.64
C ILE A 31 -2.51 7.38 7.21
N SER A 32 -1.84 8.48 6.90
CA SER A 32 -1.75 9.01 5.56
C SER A 32 -0.48 8.51 4.91
N VAL A 33 -0.59 7.78 3.81
CA VAL A 33 0.55 7.28 3.05
C VAL A 33 0.40 7.65 1.58
N ARG A 34 1.54 7.82 0.92
CA ARG A 34 1.58 8.08 -0.51
C ARG A 34 2.72 7.25 -1.10
N ILE A 35 2.41 6.41 -2.07
CA ILE A 35 3.40 5.56 -2.70
C ILE A 35 3.21 5.60 -4.21
N GLY A 36 4.33 5.61 -4.94
CA GLY A 36 4.32 5.55 -6.38
C GLY A 36 4.47 4.11 -6.88
N PHE A 37 4.08 3.89 -8.14
CA PHE A 37 4.17 2.60 -8.79
C PHE A 37 4.86 2.74 -10.14
N SER A 38 5.75 1.80 -10.45
CA SER A 38 6.38 1.74 -11.75
C SER A 38 5.38 1.27 -12.81
N LYS A 39 5.69 1.53 -14.08
CA LYS A 39 4.87 1.01 -15.17
C LYS A 39 4.84 -0.52 -15.16
N ILE A 40 5.96 -1.15 -14.81
CA ILE A 40 6.05 -2.62 -14.71
C ILE A 40 5.04 -3.14 -13.69
N ASP A 41 4.96 -2.50 -12.52
CA ASP A 41 3.99 -2.89 -11.51
C ASP A 41 2.55 -2.64 -11.95
N CYS A 42 2.29 -1.51 -12.61
CA CYS A 42 0.96 -1.18 -13.11
C CYS A 42 0.47 -2.17 -14.17
N ASP A 43 1.36 -2.72 -14.98
CA ASP A 43 1.02 -3.67 -16.04
C ASP A 43 0.78 -5.10 -15.51
N LYS A 44 1.12 -5.37 -14.25
CA LYS A 44 0.87 -6.68 -13.66
C LYS A 44 -0.62 -6.96 -13.55
N LYS A 45 -0.99 -8.21 -13.72
CA LYS A 45 -2.36 -8.66 -13.52
C LYS A 45 -2.63 -8.80 -12.02
N ILE A 46 -3.89 -8.60 -11.62
CA ILE A 46 -4.26 -8.71 -10.21
C ILE A 46 -3.98 -10.11 -9.63
N GLU A 47 -3.99 -11.14 -10.48
CA GLU A 47 -3.67 -12.51 -10.05
C GLU A 47 -2.20 -12.71 -9.71
N GLU A 48 -1.31 -11.83 -10.18
CA GLU A 48 0.11 -11.90 -9.87
C GLU A 48 0.45 -11.37 -8.48
N ILE A 49 -0.53 -10.77 -7.81
CA ILE A 49 -0.38 -10.22 -6.47
C ILE A 49 -1.19 -11.08 -5.50
N GLU A 50 -0.75 -11.16 -4.26
CA GLU A 50 -1.39 -11.98 -3.23
C GLU A 50 -2.69 -11.37 -2.70
N PHE A 51 -3.65 -11.15 -3.60
CA PHE A 51 -5.00 -10.82 -3.18
C PHE A 51 -5.79 -12.08 -2.86
N SER A 52 -6.75 -11.98 -1.95
CA SER A 52 -7.68 -13.08 -1.70
C SER A 52 -8.53 -13.37 -2.94
N VAL A 53 -9.05 -14.59 -3.02
CA VAL A 53 -9.98 -14.99 -4.10
C VAL A 53 -11.18 -14.04 -4.14
N ARG A 54 -11.67 -13.63 -2.98
CA ARG A 54 -12.79 -12.69 -2.87
C ARG A 54 -12.46 -11.33 -3.49
N ALA A 55 -11.28 -10.81 -3.19
CA ALA A 55 -10.83 -9.53 -3.75
C ALA A 55 -10.69 -9.63 -5.28
N ILE A 56 -10.05 -10.68 -5.78
CA ILE A 56 -9.87 -10.91 -7.21
C ILE A 56 -11.22 -10.98 -7.93
N ASN A 57 -12.14 -11.77 -7.40
CA ASN A 57 -13.46 -11.95 -8.02
C ASN A 57 -14.26 -10.63 -8.03
N SER A 58 -14.20 -9.85 -6.95
CA SER A 58 -14.88 -8.56 -6.87
C SER A 58 -14.31 -7.57 -7.89
N LEU A 59 -13.00 -7.52 -8.02
CA LEU A 59 -12.34 -6.63 -8.98
C LEU A 59 -12.68 -7.04 -10.42
N LYS A 60 -12.61 -8.31 -10.75
CA LYS A 60 -12.94 -8.81 -12.11
C LYS A 60 -14.36 -8.51 -12.51
N ARG A 61 -15.32 -8.61 -11.59
CA ARG A 61 -16.73 -8.29 -11.88
C ARG A 61 -16.94 -6.86 -12.34
N THR A 62 -16.08 -5.95 -11.92
CA THR A 62 -16.18 -4.54 -12.28
C THR A 62 -15.25 -4.18 -13.43
N GLY A 63 -14.62 -5.18 -14.07
CA GLY A 63 -13.74 -4.95 -15.21
C GLY A 63 -12.34 -4.48 -14.85
N VAL A 64 -11.90 -4.76 -13.64
CA VAL A 64 -10.56 -4.39 -13.16
C VAL A 64 -9.68 -5.64 -13.20
N PHE A 65 -8.66 -5.63 -14.04
CA PHE A 65 -7.82 -6.79 -14.31
C PHE A 65 -6.34 -6.56 -14.06
N THR A 66 -5.89 -5.31 -14.01
CA THR A 66 -4.48 -4.95 -13.80
C THR A 66 -4.32 -4.08 -12.57
N ILE A 67 -3.09 -4.06 -12.04
CA ILE A 67 -2.75 -3.22 -10.88
C ILE A 67 -2.97 -1.74 -11.19
N GLY A 68 -2.62 -1.29 -12.40
CA GLY A 68 -2.88 0.08 -12.84
C GLY A 68 -4.34 0.45 -12.78
N GLU A 69 -5.22 -0.47 -13.20
CA GLU A 69 -6.66 -0.25 -13.13
C GLU A 69 -7.17 -0.18 -11.68
N VAL A 70 -6.60 -0.98 -10.77
CA VAL A 70 -6.93 -0.89 -9.35
C VAL A 70 -6.55 0.47 -8.78
N ILE A 71 -5.33 0.94 -9.11
CA ILE A 71 -4.82 2.24 -8.66
C ILE A 71 -5.73 3.36 -9.16
N ASP A 72 -6.11 3.32 -10.43
CA ASP A 72 -7.02 4.31 -11.02
C ASP A 72 -8.39 4.29 -10.32
N ALA A 73 -8.91 3.11 -10.03
CA ALA A 73 -10.19 2.97 -9.32
C ALA A 73 -10.14 3.58 -7.92
N ILE A 74 -9.02 3.42 -7.23
CA ILE A 74 -8.81 4.04 -5.91
C ILE A 74 -8.72 5.57 -6.04
N ALA A 75 -7.92 6.04 -7.01
CA ALA A 75 -7.70 7.47 -7.23
C ALA A 75 -9.00 8.19 -7.61
N GLN A 76 -9.89 7.53 -8.34
CA GLN A 76 -11.18 8.08 -8.74
C GLN A 76 -12.30 7.80 -7.73
N ASP A 77 -11.94 7.22 -6.58
CA ASP A 77 -12.89 6.83 -5.53
C ASP A 77 -13.95 5.82 -5.99
N LYS A 78 -13.69 5.12 -7.08
CA LYS A 78 -14.60 4.12 -7.63
C LYS A 78 -14.58 2.80 -6.90
N ILE A 79 -13.53 2.54 -6.13
CA ILE A 79 -13.41 1.30 -5.38
C ILE A 79 -14.53 1.16 -4.33
N MET A 80 -15.06 2.27 -3.85
CA MET A 80 -16.19 2.29 -2.93
C MET A 80 -17.49 1.84 -3.61
N GLN A 81 -17.54 1.93 -4.94
CA GLN A 81 -18.73 1.60 -5.72
C GLN A 81 -18.73 0.15 -6.18
N ILE A 82 -17.67 -0.60 -5.90
CA ILE A 82 -17.60 -2.01 -6.26
C ILE A 82 -18.60 -2.78 -5.40
N LYS A 83 -19.56 -3.39 -6.07
CA LYS A 83 -20.63 -4.13 -5.40
C LYS A 83 -20.07 -5.29 -4.60
N ASN A 84 -20.54 -5.45 -3.38
CA ASN A 84 -20.14 -6.53 -2.46
C ASN A 84 -18.69 -6.44 -2.00
N LEU A 85 -18.05 -5.28 -2.17
CA LEU A 85 -16.71 -5.06 -1.64
C LEU A 85 -16.81 -4.51 -0.22
N GLY A 86 -16.63 -5.36 0.77
CA GLY A 86 -16.66 -4.96 2.18
C GLY A 86 -15.43 -4.16 2.58
N THR A 87 -15.50 -3.51 3.74
CA THR A 87 -14.41 -2.71 4.29
C THR A 87 -13.13 -3.54 4.45
N LYS A 88 -13.25 -4.78 4.91
CA LYS A 88 -12.11 -5.66 5.10
C LYS A 88 -11.39 -5.95 3.77
N THR A 89 -12.14 -6.23 2.71
CA THR A 89 -11.57 -6.52 1.40
C THR A 89 -10.93 -5.27 0.79
N ARG A 90 -11.55 -4.09 0.95
CA ARG A 90 -10.95 -2.82 0.52
C ARG A 90 -9.62 -2.55 1.21
N ASN A 91 -9.58 -2.78 2.52
CA ASN A 91 -8.35 -2.58 3.29
C ASN A 91 -7.27 -3.56 2.88
N GLU A 92 -7.65 -4.79 2.57
CA GLU A 92 -6.73 -5.80 2.03
C GLU A 92 -6.12 -5.33 0.72
N ILE A 93 -6.94 -4.84 -0.20
CA ILE A 93 -6.47 -4.36 -1.51
C ILE A 93 -5.47 -3.22 -1.32
N LYS A 94 -5.81 -2.23 -0.50
CA LYS A 94 -4.94 -1.08 -0.24
C LYS A 94 -3.61 -1.52 0.41
N THR A 95 -3.67 -2.43 1.37
CA THR A 95 -2.49 -2.94 2.04
C THR A 95 -1.57 -3.70 1.09
N ARG A 96 -2.13 -4.54 0.23
CA ARG A 96 -1.33 -5.29 -0.76
C ARG A 96 -0.69 -4.39 -1.80
N LEU A 97 -1.38 -3.33 -2.22
CA LEU A 97 -0.80 -2.33 -3.12
C LEU A 97 0.36 -1.59 -2.44
N LEU A 98 0.20 -1.23 -1.18
CA LEU A 98 1.26 -0.58 -0.41
C LEU A 98 2.49 -1.46 -0.33
N VAL A 99 2.31 -2.74 -0.01
CA VAL A 99 3.40 -3.71 0.04
C VAL A 99 4.08 -3.85 -1.33
N LEU A 100 3.30 -3.96 -2.40
CA LEU A 100 3.85 -4.05 -3.75
C LEU A 100 4.74 -2.85 -4.09
N GLY A 101 4.23 -1.64 -3.88
CA GLY A 101 4.99 -0.43 -4.18
C GLY A 101 6.25 -0.31 -3.34
N TYR A 102 6.16 -0.63 -2.06
CA TYR A 102 7.32 -0.58 -1.15
C TYR A 102 8.37 -1.63 -1.53
N GLU A 103 7.98 -2.88 -1.73
CA GLU A 103 8.88 -3.96 -2.07
C GLU A 103 9.58 -3.75 -3.42
N SER A 104 8.93 -3.06 -4.34
CA SER A 104 9.49 -2.73 -5.64
C SER A 104 10.45 -1.53 -5.60
N SER A 105 10.55 -0.84 -4.48
CA SER A 105 11.38 0.35 -4.32
C SER A 105 12.82 -0.01 -3.97
N THR A 106 13.75 0.86 -4.35
CA THR A 106 15.14 0.77 -3.90
C THR A 106 15.22 1.10 -2.40
N VAL A 107 16.36 0.78 -1.78
CA VAL A 107 16.58 1.10 -0.36
C VAL A 107 16.41 2.60 -0.11
N THR A 108 16.97 3.43 -0.99
CA THR A 108 16.84 4.90 -0.87
C THR A 108 15.38 5.34 -0.97
N GLU A 109 14.65 4.79 -1.93
CA GLU A 109 13.22 5.11 -2.11
C GLU A 109 12.39 4.63 -0.92
N LYS A 110 12.69 3.46 -0.38
CA LYS A 110 12.02 2.96 0.83
C LYS A 110 12.21 3.90 2.01
N LYS A 111 13.43 4.39 2.20
CA LYS A 111 13.72 5.34 3.28
C LYS A 111 13.04 6.69 3.06
N GLN A 112 13.00 7.16 1.82
CA GLN A 112 12.27 8.39 1.48
C GLN A 112 10.77 8.24 1.73
N PHE A 113 10.20 7.08 1.39
CA PHE A 113 8.81 6.77 1.68
C PHE A 113 8.55 6.80 3.19
N LEU A 114 9.42 6.18 3.99
CA LEU A 114 9.27 6.17 5.44
C LEU A 114 9.40 7.57 6.05
N MET A 115 10.29 8.40 5.50
CA MET A 115 10.41 9.79 5.92
C MET A 115 9.13 10.57 5.61
N ASP A 116 8.54 10.36 4.44
CA ASP A 116 7.28 10.99 4.05
C ASP A 116 6.14 10.57 5.00
N VAL A 117 6.05 9.27 5.30
CA VAL A 117 5.05 8.76 6.24
C VAL A 117 5.23 9.40 7.62
N LEU A 118 6.47 9.47 8.10
CA LEU A 118 6.78 10.07 9.39
C LEU A 118 6.35 11.53 9.43
N GLU A 119 6.67 12.30 8.39
CA GLU A 119 6.33 13.72 8.34
C GLU A 119 4.83 13.96 8.20
N ARG A 120 4.11 13.14 7.42
CA ARG A 120 2.67 13.26 7.23
C ARG A 120 1.88 12.89 8.48
N ASN A 121 2.42 11.99 9.30
CA ASN A 121 1.72 11.46 10.47
C ASN A 121 2.38 11.89 11.77
N ALA A 122 3.33 12.80 11.71
CA ALA A 122 3.97 13.32 12.90
C ALA A 122 2.95 14.07 13.74
N VAL A 123 2.87 13.70 15.00
CA VAL A 123 2.06 14.43 15.97
C VAL A 123 2.95 15.51 16.55
N ALA A 124 2.50 16.73 16.43
CA ALA A 124 3.25 17.87 16.93
C ALA A 124 3.39 17.80 18.46
#